data_cfc216c310ac7dd16e0443596fa32560
#
_entry.id   cfc216c310ac7dd16e0443596fa32560
#
_cell.length_a   1.000
_cell.length_b   1.000
_cell.length_c   1.000
_cell.angle_alpha   90.00
_cell.angle_beta   90.00
_cell.angle_gamma   90.00
#
_symmetry.space_group_name_H-M   'P 1'
#
loop_
_entity.id
_entity.type
_entity.pdbx_description
1 polymer ?
#
loop_
_entity_poly.entity_id
_entity_poly.type
_entity_poly.pdbx_seq_one_letter_code
_entity_poly.pdbx_strand_id
1 'polypeptide(L)'
;NKFSSTVIITPSQVAEGEEKPKYQSVNPNAGFTSALADAEYKGLTPRPVKDNFDRGVRPQPKEITSAKSPKVAKKVLENGLEIWSTYFDETPRVIVQLNIEGGRLLEDGKVFPAGTAEMTASAMNTGTSTKTPEDLEKEFEKLGVNIGFGGGSTGTSITLSCEKDKLDAAIV
;
A
#
# COMPACT_ATOMS: atom_id res chain seq x y z
N ASN A 1 -3.80 -25.14 -26.53
CA ASN A 1 -4.62 -24.32 -25.62
C ASN A 1 -5.74 -23.65 -26.40
N LYS A 2 -6.99 -24.07 -26.18
CA LYS A 2 -8.18 -23.55 -26.90
C LYS A 2 -8.60 -22.14 -26.48
N PHE A 3 -7.92 -21.53 -25.48
CA PHE A 3 -8.33 -20.25 -24.87
C PHE A 3 -7.19 -19.23 -24.73
N SER A 4 -6.08 -19.41 -25.48
CA SER A 4 -5.05 -18.38 -25.54
C SER A 4 -5.28 -17.46 -26.74
N SER A 5 -5.55 -16.17 -26.51
CA SER A 5 -5.48 -15.15 -27.53
C SER A 5 -4.17 -14.39 -27.40
N THR A 6 -3.41 -14.31 -28.49
CA THR A 6 -2.20 -13.48 -28.52
C THR A 6 -2.54 -12.18 -29.21
N VAL A 7 -2.45 -11.07 -28.49
CA VAL A 7 -2.58 -9.73 -29.08
C VAL A 7 -1.18 -9.22 -29.39
N ILE A 8 -0.87 -9.06 -30.66
CA ILE A 8 0.38 -8.44 -31.10
C ILE A 8 0.07 -6.99 -31.43
N ILE A 9 0.63 -6.08 -30.66
CA ILE A 9 0.55 -4.64 -30.93
C ILE A 9 1.80 -4.27 -31.72
N THR A 10 1.64 -4.05 -33.03
CA THR A 10 2.70 -3.50 -33.88
C THR A 10 2.49 -2.00 -34.00
N PRO A 11 3.54 -1.18 -33.86
CA PRO A 11 3.42 0.23 -34.18
C PRO A 11 3.09 0.38 -35.66
N SER A 12 1.98 1.05 -35.97
CA SER A 12 1.65 1.38 -37.33
C SER A 12 2.68 2.38 -37.87
N GLN A 13 3.30 2.07 -39.00
CA GLN A 13 4.09 3.06 -39.71
C GLN A 13 3.13 4.04 -40.33
N VAL A 14 3.17 5.30 -39.91
CA VAL A 14 2.44 6.39 -40.53
C VAL A 14 3.07 6.60 -41.93
N ALA A 15 2.28 6.49 -42.97
CA ALA A 15 2.75 6.71 -44.32
C ALA A 15 3.29 8.15 -44.48
N GLU A 16 4.31 8.29 -45.34
CA GLU A 16 4.93 9.59 -45.58
C GLU A 16 3.87 10.55 -46.16
N GLY A 17 3.48 11.60 -45.40
CA GLY A 17 2.43 12.55 -45.76
C GLY A 17 1.15 12.46 -44.92
N GLU A 18 0.96 11.46 -44.07
CA GLU A 18 -0.14 11.43 -43.11
C GLU A 18 0.21 12.19 -41.82
N GLU A 19 -0.68 13.11 -41.41
CA GLU A 19 -0.53 13.77 -40.14
C GLU A 19 -0.67 12.73 -39.00
N LYS A 20 0.33 12.69 -38.11
CA LYS A 20 0.22 11.89 -36.89
C LYS A 20 -1.01 12.32 -36.10
N PRO A 21 -1.82 11.39 -35.60
CA PRO A 21 -2.97 11.75 -34.78
C PRO A 21 -2.52 12.65 -33.63
N LYS A 22 -3.02 13.86 -33.60
CA LYS A 22 -2.77 14.80 -32.50
C LYS A 22 -3.50 14.26 -31.28
N TYR A 23 -2.74 13.78 -30.30
CA TYR A 23 -3.28 13.51 -28.98
C TYR A 23 -3.85 14.81 -28.43
N GLN A 24 -5.15 14.96 -28.43
CA GLN A 24 -5.77 15.97 -27.60
C GLN A 24 -5.69 15.46 -26.15
N SER A 25 -4.86 16.12 -25.36
CA SER A 25 -4.90 15.90 -23.91
C SER A 25 -6.28 16.35 -23.44
N VAL A 26 -7.15 15.40 -23.18
CA VAL A 26 -8.42 15.69 -22.51
C VAL A 26 -8.05 16.12 -21.10
N ASN A 27 -8.23 17.42 -20.81
CA ASN A 27 -8.11 17.88 -19.43
C ASN A 27 -9.21 17.18 -18.62
N PRO A 28 -8.87 16.25 -17.69
CA PRO A 28 -9.89 15.52 -16.93
C PRO A 28 -10.76 16.45 -16.07
N ASN A 29 -10.34 17.71 -15.89
CA ASN A 29 -11.09 18.75 -15.20
C ASN A 29 -11.80 19.73 -16.14
N ALA A 30 -11.78 19.52 -17.47
CA ALA A 30 -12.52 20.31 -18.42
C ALA A 30 -14.04 20.04 -18.29
N GLY A 31 -14.68 20.72 -17.41
CA GLY A 31 -16.09 20.55 -17.05
C GLY A 31 -16.35 20.71 -15.55
N PHE A 32 -15.31 20.64 -14.73
CA PHE A 32 -15.39 21.11 -13.34
C PHE A 32 -15.20 22.64 -13.30
N THR A 33 -16.16 23.37 -13.77
CA THR A 33 -16.37 24.72 -13.29
C THR A 33 -16.99 24.58 -11.92
N SER A 34 -16.17 24.66 -10.87
CA SER A 34 -16.68 24.76 -9.50
C SER A 34 -17.36 26.14 -9.38
N ALA A 35 -18.64 26.16 -9.74
CA ALA A 35 -19.50 27.32 -9.49
C ALA A 35 -19.53 27.70 -7.98
N LEU A 36 -19.15 26.79 -7.11
CA LEU A 36 -18.97 26.98 -5.66
C LEU A 36 -17.71 27.82 -5.35
N ALA A 37 -16.61 27.65 -6.12
CA ALA A 37 -15.37 28.39 -5.84
C ALA A 37 -15.54 29.90 -6.09
N ASP A 38 -16.28 30.29 -7.12
CA ASP A 38 -16.42 31.70 -7.50
C ASP A 38 -17.36 32.49 -6.58
N ALA A 39 -18.34 31.84 -5.96
CA ALA A 39 -19.30 32.51 -5.07
C ALA A 39 -18.78 32.64 -3.63
N GLU A 40 -18.15 31.58 -3.11
CA GLU A 40 -17.72 31.50 -1.71
C GLU A 40 -16.39 32.22 -1.50
N TYR A 41 -15.54 32.29 -2.51
CA TYR A 41 -14.21 32.92 -2.43
C TYR A 41 -14.14 34.30 -3.11
N LYS A 42 -15.26 34.83 -3.57
CA LYS A 42 -15.36 36.14 -4.20
C LYS A 42 -15.02 37.24 -3.19
N GLY A 43 -13.83 37.79 -3.33
CA GLY A 43 -13.31 38.84 -2.41
C GLY A 43 -12.19 38.41 -1.50
N LEU A 44 -11.78 37.13 -1.52
CA LEU A 44 -10.57 36.70 -0.85
C LEU A 44 -9.36 37.10 -1.68
N THR A 45 -8.57 38.01 -1.18
CA THR A 45 -7.23 38.30 -1.72
C THR A 45 -6.25 37.30 -1.13
N PRO A 46 -5.53 36.55 -1.98
CA PRO A 46 -4.47 35.67 -1.50
C PRO A 46 -3.48 36.46 -0.63
N ARG A 47 -3.26 36.01 0.60
CA ARG A 47 -2.22 36.61 1.44
C ARG A 47 -0.88 36.38 0.79
N PRO A 48 -0.11 37.42 0.42
CA PRO A 48 1.22 37.22 -0.15
C PRO A 48 2.09 36.50 0.89
N VAL A 49 2.66 35.37 0.50
CA VAL A 49 3.60 34.64 1.35
C VAL A 49 4.87 35.48 1.44
N LYS A 50 5.09 36.11 2.60
CA LYS A 50 6.33 36.79 2.91
C LYS A 50 7.30 35.78 3.46
N ASP A 51 8.03 35.13 2.61
CA ASP A 51 9.18 34.33 3.00
C ASP A 51 10.43 34.80 2.25
N ASN A 52 11.59 34.52 2.81
CA ASN A 52 12.88 34.82 2.19
C ASN A 52 13.39 33.67 1.33
N PHE A 53 12.50 32.72 0.98
CA PHE A 53 12.86 31.56 0.19
C PHE A 53 12.77 31.88 -1.30
N ASP A 54 13.92 31.84 -2.00
CA ASP A 54 13.96 31.99 -3.44
C ASP A 54 13.54 30.68 -4.12
N ARG A 55 12.31 30.64 -4.61
CA ARG A 55 11.76 29.48 -5.35
C ARG A 55 12.33 29.33 -6.76
N GLY A 56 13.06 30.34 -7.27
CA GLY A 56 13.77 30.27 -8.54
C GLY A 56 15.06 29.44 -8.45
N VAL A 57 15.61 29.30 -7.24
CA VAL A 57 16.80 28.49 -7.00
C VAL A 57 16.43 27.05 -6.72
N ARG A 58 16.77 26.15 -7.65
CA ARG A 58 16.54 24.72 -7.47
C ARG A 58 17.47 24.19 -6.37
N PRO A 59 16.92 23.50 -5.34
CA PRO A 59 17.76 22.87 -4.33
C PRO A 59 18.76 21.92 -4.97
N GLN A 60 20.02 22.06 -4.66
CA GLN A 60 21.05 21.11 -5.10
C GLN A 60 20.98 19.87 -4.21
N PRO A 61 21.06 18.65 -4.77
CA PRO A 61 21.14 17.44 -3.98
C PRO A 61 22.40 17.51 -3.10
N LYS A 62 22.21 17.29 -1.80
CA LYS A 62 23.35 17.08 -0.91
C LYS A 62 24.04 15.77 -1.28
N GLU A 63 25.33 15.68 -1.07
CA GLU A 63 26.04 14.41 -1.15
C GLU A 63 25.31 13.38 -0.28
N ILE A 64 24.97 12.25 -0.89
CA ILE A 64 24.32 11.14 -0.20
C ILE A 64 25.40 10.52 0.70
N THR A 65 25.41 10.89 1.96
CA THR A 65 26.15 10.14 2.96
C THR A 65 25.53 8.74 3.02
N SER A 66 26.35 7.70 2.95
CA SER A 66 25.89 6.31 2.94
C SER A 66 24.83 6.08 4.02
N ALA A 67 23.67 5.55 3.62
CA ALA A 67 22.62 5.22 4.56
C ALA A 67 23.15 4.17 5.56
N LYS A 68 23.04 4.46 6.85
CA LYS A 68 23.37 3.47 7.88
C LYS A 68 22.25 2.44 7.93
N SER A 69 22.60 1.19 7.66
CA SER A 69 21.65 0.10 7.87
C SER A 69 21.24 0.02 9.34
N PRO A 70 19.94 -0.15 9.64
CA PRO A 70 19.49 -0.32 11.01
C PRO A 70 20.07 -1.61 11.60
N LYS A 71 20.29 -1.62 12.92
CA LYS A 71 20.70 -2.84 13.62
C LYS A 71 19.50 -3.77 13.70
N VAL A 72 19.66 -4.99 13.21
CA VAL A 72 18.64 -6.03 13.26
C VAL A 72 19.02 -7.03 14.32
N ALA A 73 18.10 -7.30 15.25
CA ALA A 73 18.22 -8.40 16.22
C ALA A 73 17.45 -9.61 15.70
N LYS A 74 18.01 -10.81 15.92
CA LYS A 74 17.37 -12.09 15.59
C LYS A 74 17.19 -12.92 16.84
N LYS A 75 16.00 -13.51 17.02
CA LYS A 75 15.70 -14.49 18.06
C LYS A 75 14.95 -15.66 17.44
N VAL A 76 15.29 -16.86 17.85
CA VAL A 76 14.56 -18.08 17.47
C VAL A 76 13.87 -18.60 18.73
N LEU A 77 12.57 -18.85 18.65
CA LEU A 77 11.78 -19.44 19.73
C LEU A 77 11.92 -20.96 19.74
N GLU A 78 11.50 -21.60 20.84
CA GLU A 78 11.57 -23.07 21.01
C GLU A 78 10.76 -23.84 19.97
N ASN A 79 9.69 -23.23 19.46
CA ASN A 79 8.86 -23.79 18.38
C ASN A 79 9.44 -23.57 16.97
N GLY A 80 10.65 -23.01 16.86
CA GLY A 80 11.31 -22.74 15.58
C GLY A 80 10.93 -21.41 14.92
N LEU A 81 10.02 -20.62 15.50
CA LEU A 81 9.68 -19.31 14.95
C LEU A 81 10.85 -18.34 15.03
N GLU A 82 11.26 -17.79 13.91
CA GLU A 82 12.28 -16.76 13.83
C GLU A 82 11.67 -15.37 13.96
N ILE A 83 12.17 -14.59 14.90
CA ILE A 83 11.78 -13.19 15.11
C ILE A 83 12.95 -12.30 14.69
N TRP A 84 12.69 -11.41 13.76
CA TRP A 84 13.63 -10.37 13.33
C TRP A 84 13.08 -9.02 13.75
N SER A 85 13.86 -8.24 14.47
CA SER A 85 13.42 -6.95 14.97
C SER A 85 14.45 -5.85 14.71
N THR A 86 13.94 -4.66 14.46
CA THR A 86 14.73 -3.44 14.36
C THR A 86 14.02 -2.33 15.13
N TYR A 87 14.75 -1.37 15.62
CA TYR A 87 14.22 -0.29 16.42
C TYR A 87 14.41 1.05 15.72
N PHE A 88 13.32 1.81 15.67
CA PHE A 88 13.27 3.20 15.24
C PHE A 88 12.57 3.99 16.34
N ASP A 89 13.11 5.15 16.70
CA ASP A 89 12.61 6.01 17.77
C ASP A 89 11.94 7.30 17.28
N GLU A 90 11.86 7.47 15.97
CA GLU A 90 11.26 8.66 15.36
C GLU A 90 9.73 8.73 15.55
N THR A 91 9.08 7.59 15.66
CA THR A 91 7.62 7.51 15.88
C THR A 91 7.27 6.42 16.89
N PRO A 92 6.27 6.64 17.77
CA PRO A 92 5.83 5.65 18.77
C PRO A 92 4.96 4.54 18.15
N ARG A 93 5.27 4.10 16.93
CA ARG A 93 4.52 3.10 16.19
C ARG A 93 5.25 1.77 16.16
N VAL A 94 4.51 0.69 16.31
CA VAL A 94 5.01 -0.68 16.14
C VAL A 94 4.34 -1.32 14.94
N ILE A 95 5.14 -1.99 14.13
CA ILE A 95 4.67 -2.82 13.02
C ILE A 95 5.14 -4.24 13.28
N VAL A 96 4.22 -5.18 13.32
CA VAL A 96 4.49 -6.61 13.43
C VAL A 96 4.04 -7.27 12.14
N GLN A 97 4.92 -8.03 11.52
CA GLN A 97 4.60 -8.79 10.32
C GLN A 97 4.90 -10.27 10.55
N LEU A 98 3.90 -11.11 10.43
CA LEU A 98 4.02 -12.56 10.40
C LEU A 98 4.00 -13.03 8.96
N ASN A 99 5.04 -13.75 8.55
CA ASN A 99 5.08 -14.40 7.24
C ASN A 99 4.97 -15.90 7.43
N ILE A 100 4.00 -16.51 6.79
CA ILE A 100 3.73 -17.94 6.81
C ILE A 100 4.10 -18.47 5.43
N GLU A 101 5.02 -19.44 5.38
CA GLU A 101 5.36 -20.10 4.13
C GLU A 101 4.16 -20.87 3.57
N GLY A 102 4.00 -20.81 2.28
CA GLY A 102 2.85 -21.37 1.57
C GLY A 102 2.05 -20.28 0.86
N GLY A 103 1.62 -20.54 -0.34
CA GLY A 103 0.90 -19.60 -1.18
C GLY A 103 0.54 -20.26 -2.49
N ARG A 104 0.29 -19.47 -3.54
CA ARG A 104 -0.14 -19.99 -4.84
C ARG A 104 0.77 -21.06 -5.47
N LEU A 105 2.06 -21.05 -5.12
CA LEU A 105 3.00 -22.09 -5.61
C LEU A 105 2.71 -23.48 -5.05
N LEU A 106 1.97 -23.61 -3.96
CA LEU A 106 1.53 -24.89 -3.40
C LEU A 106 0.17 -25.35 -3.94
N GLU A 107 -0.49 -24.53 -4.76
CA GLU A 107 -1.77 -24.85 -5.38
C GLU A 107 -1.54 -25.78 -6.59
N ASP A 108 -1.75 -27.08 -6.36
CA ASP A 108 -1.50 -28.11 -7.38
C ASP A 108 -2.74 -28.39 -8.26
N GLY A 109 -3.84 -27.71 -8.00
CA GLY A 109 -5.13 -27.89 -8.69
C GLY A 109 -5.89 -29.17 -8.35
N LYS A 110 -5.32 -30.05 -7.52
CA LYS A 110 -5.93 -31.32 -7.08
C LYS A 110 -6.36 -31.26 -5.62
N VAL A 111 -5.41 -30.99 -4.73
CA VAL A 111 -5.66 -30.87 -3.28
C VAL A 111 -6.00 -29.41 -2.94
N PHE A 112 -5.27 -28.48 -3.51
CA PHE A 112 -5.47 -27.04 -3.33
C PHE A 112 -5.81 -26.39 -4.68
N PRO A 113 -7.09 -26.08 -4.93
CA PRO A 113 -7.49 -25.34 -6.14
C PRO A 113 -6.83 -23.99 -6.25
N ALA A 114 -6.68 -23.49 -7.49
CA ALA A 114 -6.15 -22.16 -7.73
C ALA A 114 -6.96 -21.07 -7.02
N GLY A 115 -6.30 -20.17 -6.30
CA GLY A 115 -6.92 -19.11 -5.52
C GLY A 115 -7.18 -19.46 -4.05
N THR A 116 -6.90 -20.70 -3.61
CA THR A 116 -7.09 -21.14 -2.22
C THR A 116 -6.33 -20.26 -1.23
N ALA A 117 -5.05 -19.97 -1.49
CA ALA A 117 -4.21 -19.16 -0.60
C ALA A 117 -4.74 -17.71 -0.46
N GLU A 118 -5.15 -17.11 -1.57
CA GLU A 118 -5.68 -15.75 -1.59
C GLU A 118 -7.05 -15.67 -0.91
N MET A 119 -7.94 -16.61 -1.20
CA MET A 119 -9.25 -16.69 -0.54
C MET A 119 -9.11 -16.93 0.97
N THR A 120 -8.19 -17.81 1.38
CA THR A 120 -7.92 -18.06 2.81
C THR A 120 -7.44 -16.79 3.50
N ALA A 121 -6.48 -16.08 2.92
CA ALA A 121 -5.99 -14.81 3.47
C ALA A 121 -7.11 -13.77 3.59
N SER A 122 -7.95 -13.65 2.56
CA SER A 122 -9.10 -12.73 2.57
C SER A 122 -10.14 -13.11 3.61
N ALA A 123 -10.39 -14.42 3.80
CA ALA A 123 -11.35 -14.92 4.79
C ALA A 123 -10.90 -14.68 6.24
N MET A 124 -9.61 -14.51 6.51
CA MET A 124 -9.12 -14.20 7.86
C MET A 124 -9.63 -12.86 8.40
N ASN A 125 -10.12 -11.98 7.53
CA ASN A 125 -10.72 -10.69 7.93
C ASN A 125 -12.24 -10.76 8.14
N THR A 126 -12.86 -11.93 8.07
CA THR A 126 -14.33 -12.08 8.12
C THR A 126 -14.88 -12.42 9.50
N GLY A 127 -14.07 -12.24 10.55
CA GLY A 127 -14.50 -12.49 11.93
C GLY A 127 -13.80 -13.67 12.59
N THR A 128 -14.22 -13.97 13.81
CA THR A 128 -13.74 -15.10 14.60
C THR A 128 -14.93 -15.95 15.05
N SER A 129 -14.68 -17.05 15.77
CA SER A 129 -15.74 -17.85 16.39
C SER A 129 -16.59 -17.10 17.42
N THR A 130 -16.11 -15.97 17.92
CA THR A 130 -16.73 -15.19 19.01
C THR A 130 -17.08 -13.76 18.64
N LYS A 131 -16.56 -13.24 17.53
CA LYS A 131 -16.73 -11.84 17.11
C LYS A 131 -17.13 -11.76 15.65
N THR A 132 -18.12 -10.95 15.36
CA THR A 132 -18.49 -10.61 13.98
C THR A 132 -17.44 -9.71 13.34
N PRO A 133 -17.41 -9.56 12.01
CA PRO A 133 -16.51 -8.60 11.34
C PRO A 133 -16.67 -7.17 11.87
N GLU A 134 -17.94 -6.75 12.09
CA GLU A 134 -18.27 -5.42 12.59
C GLU A 134 -17.78 -5.19 14.03
N ASP A 135 -17.81 -6.23 14.86
CA ASP A 135 -17.31 -6.14 16.24
C ASP A 135 -15.80 -6.05 16.27
N LEU A 136 -15.10 -6.80 15.40
CA LEU A 136 -13.66 -6.70 15.24
C LEU A 136 -13.22 -5.31 14.74
N GLU A 137 -13.91 -4.80 13.73
CA GLU A 137 -13.61 -3.46 13.18
C GLU A 137 -13.74 -2.38 14.24
N LYS A 138 -14.83 -2.39 15.02
CA LYS A 138 -15.02 -1.46 16.14
C LYS A 138 -13.93 -1.56 17.21
N GLU A 139 -13.46 -2.77 17.50
CA GLU A 139 -12.37 -2.95 18.46
C GLU A 139 -11.05 -2.43 17.90
N PHE A 140 -10.74 -2.69 16.64
CA PHE A 140 -9.55 -2.17 15.97
C PHE A 140 -9.55 -0.65 15.91
N GLU A 141 -10.69 -0.05 15.55
CA GLU A 141 -10.85 1.41 15.57
C GLU A 141 -10.64 1.99 16.98
N LYS A 142 -11.24 1.38 18.00
CA LYS A 142 -11.10 1.82 19.39
C LYS A 142 -9.66 1.75 19.90
N LEU A 143 -8.90 0.74 19.45
CA LEU A 143 -7.50 0.57 19.81
C LEU A 143 -6.54 1.34 18.89
N GLY A 144 -7.02 1.88 17.78
CA GLY A 144 -6.17 2.50 16.75
C GLY A 144 -5.25 1.48 16.06
N VAL A 145 -5.71 0.24 15.94
CA VAL A 145 -4.98 -0.87 15.33
C VAL A 145 -5.38 -0.99 13.87
N ASN A 146 -4.40 -1.23 13.01
CA ASN A 146 -4.63 -1.63 11.63
C ASN A 146 -4.05 -3.02 11.44
N ILE A 147 -4.89 -3.96 10.95
CA ILE A 147 -4.47 -5.32 10.63
C ILE A 147 -4.79 -5.60 9.16
N GLY A 148 -3.85 -6.25 8.47
CA GLY A 148 -3.99 -6.63 7.07
C GLY A 148 -3.56 -8.07 6.85
N PHE A 149 -4.27 -8.76 5.96
CA PHE A 149 -3.99 -10.13 5.55
C PHE A 149 -3.73 -10.15 4.05
N GLY A 150 -2.69 -10.84 3.61
CA GLY A 150 -2.34 -10.92 2.20
C GLY A 150 -1.84 -12.28 1.79
N GLY A 151 -2.44 -12.86 0.76
CA GLY A 151 -1.97 -14.07 0.09
C GLY A 151 -1.04 -13.73 -1.07
N GLY A 152 0.14 -14.31 -1.09
CA GLY A 152 1.14 -14.14 -2.14
C GLY A 152 1.48 -15.43 -2.88
N SER A 153 2.48 -15.35 -3.76
CA SER A 153 2.94 -16.52 -4.51
C SER A 153 3.63 -17.56 -3.61
N THR A 154 4.46 -17.11 -2.67
CA THR A 154 5.30 -17.97 -1.83
C THR A 154 4.84 -18.05 -0.39
N GLY A 155 3.90 -17.20 0.04
CA GLY A 155 3.46 -17.17 1.43
C GLY A 155 2.27 -16.28 1.67
N THR A 156 1.75 -16.35 2.88
CA THR A 156 0.71 -15.48 3.42
C THR A 156 1.34 -14.56 4.45
N SER A 157 1.00 -13.28 4.42
CA SER A 157 1.46 -12.29 5.38
C SER A 157 0.30 -11.74 6.21
N ILE A 158 0.55 -11.55 7.50
CA ILE A 158 -0.34 -10.84 8.41
C ILE A 158 0.45 -9.66 8.94
N THR A 159 -0.07 -8.46 8.74
CA THR A 159 0.59 -7.21 9.18
C THR A 159 -0.29 -6.49 10.17
N LEU A 160 0.25 -6.22 11.35
CA LEU A 160 -0.38 -5.45 12.40
C LEU A 160 0.41 -4.15 12.60
N SER A 161 -0.28 -3.03 12.70
CA SER A 161 0.29 -1.73 12.98
C SER A 161 -0.51 -1.03 14.06
N CYS A 162 0.15 -0.60 15.14
CA CYS A 162 -0.47 0.09 16.26
C CYS A 162 0.50 1.05 16.95
N GLU A 163 0.01 1.84 17.87
CA GLU A 163 0.86 2.57 18.81
C GLU A 163 1.51 1.62 19.81
N LYS A 164 2.69 1.98 20.29
CA LYS A 164 3.52 1.13 21.15
C LYS A 164 2.81 0.70 22.45
N ASP A 165 2.02 1.61 23.05
CA ASP A 165 1.27 1.37 24.28
C ASP A 165 0.03 0.47 24.08
N LYS A 166 -0.38 0.24 22.83
CA LYS A 166 -1.52 -0.60 22.45
C LYS A 166 -1.13 -2.00 22.01
N LEU A 167 0.19 -2.28 21.87
CA LEU A 167 0.67 -3.53 21.29
C LEU A 167 0.14 -4.76 22.05
N ASP A 168 0.21 -4.76 23.37
CA ASP A 168 -0.20 -5.93 24.19
C ASP A 168 -1.71 -6.20 24.02
N ALA A 169 -2.52 -5.15 23.96
CA ALA A 169 -3.96 -5.28 23.72
C ALA A 169 -4.30 -5.67 22.28
N ALA A 170 -3.43 -5.37 21.33
CA ALA A 170 -3.64 -5.66 19.91
C ALA A 170 -3.28 -7.10 19.52
N ILE A 171 -2.45 -7.79 20.33
CA ILE A 171 -2.01 -9.17 20.07
C ILE A 171 -2.93 -10.21 20.73
N VAL A 172 -3.71 -9.83 21.73
CA VAL A 172 -4.64 -10.72 22.45
C VAL A 172 -5.96 -10.85 21.68
#